data_8b11c88c17f0c3b11edba27806a037ad
#
_entry.id   8b11c88c17f0c3b11edba27806a037ad
#
_cell.length_a   1.000
_cell.length_b   1.000
_cell.length_c   1.000
_cell.angle_alpha   90.00
_cell.angle_beta   90.00
_cell.angle_gamma   90.00
#
_symmetry.space_group_name_H-M   'P 1'
#
loop_
_entity.id
_entity.type
_entity.pdbx_description
1 polymer ?
#
loop_
_entity_poly.entity_id
_entity_poly.type
_entity_poly.pdbx_seq_one_letter_code
_entity_poly.pdbx_strand_id
1 'polypeptide(L)'
;MPAELGGALELDESYFGPRRVRGKRGRGAGSKTIVFGLFQRAGRVYTEIVPDCSKPTLQGIIRGKIDPAAMVNTDGWRGYDGLVDVGYDRHYRVLHSRDEYVQGAAHSNGIESFWRFAKGRLHQSAGVPKHTFLLHFKEYEFRVNHRYENLYKLLLKEFRQQPIQADLLPKPLFYLGLTHLVVP
;
A
#
# COMPACT_ATOMS: atom_id res chain seq x y z
N MET A 1 -19.15 -1.06 -6.16
CA MET A 1 -17.75 -1.29 -6.56
C MET A 1 -16.94 -0.10 -6.08
N PRO A 2 -15.77 -0.26 -5.43
CA PRO A 2 -14.89 0.88 -5.21
C PRO A 2 -14.53 1.47 -6.58
N ALA A 3 -14.53 2.80 -6.67
CA ALA A 3 -14.21 3.50 -7.92
C ALA A 3 -12.81 3.10 -8.39
N GLU A 4 -12.67 2.79 -9.67
CA GLU A 4 -11.38 2.52 -10.30
C GLU A 4 -10.48 3.75 -10.21
N LEU A 5 -9.18 3.52 -10.04
CA LEU A 5 -8.19 4.59 -9.98
C LEU A 5 -7.88 5.05 -11.41
N GLY A 6 -8.12 6.33 -11.68
CA GLY A 6 -7.86 6.96 -12.97
C GLY A 6 -6.77 8.03 -12.92
N GLY A 7 -6.55 8.72 -14.04
CA GLY A 7 -5.54 9.76 -14.17
C GLY A 7 -4.11 9.23 -14.21
N ALA A 8 -3.15 9.97 -13.62
CA ALA A 8 -1.75 9.54 -13.57
C ALA A 8 -1.47 8.71 -12.32
N LEU A 9 -1.02 7.49 -12.51
CA LEU A 9 -0.72 6.52 -11.46
C LEU A 9 0.76 6.15 -11.46
N GLU A 10 1.28 5.90 -10.26
CA GLU A 10 2.61 5.34 -10.02
C GLU A 10 2.44 3.99 -9.34
N LEU A 11 3.05 2.95 -9.89
CA LEU A 11 2.97 1.58 -9.40
C LEU A 11 4.37 1.12 -8.98
N ASP A 12 4.44 0.52 -7.81
CA ASP A 12 5.69 -0.02 -7.27
C ASP A 12 5.40 -1.06 -6.19
N GLU A 13 6.38 -1.90 -5.89
CA GLU A 13 6.32 -2.82 -4.76
C GLU A 13 7.37 -2.49 -3.70
N SER A 14 7.00 -2.72 -2.44
CA SER A 14 7.93 -2.53 -1.33
C SER A 14 7.93 -3.72 -0.37
N TYR A 15 9.10 -3.95 0.24
CA TYR A 15 9.38 -5.10 1.08
C TYR A 15 9.47 -4.66 2.54
N PHE A 16 8.63 -5.26 3.39
CA PHE A 16 8.53 -4.97 4.81
C PHE A 16 8.93 -6.20 5.64
N GLY A 17 9.66 -5.98 6.72
CA GLY A 17 10.11 -7.03 7.63
C GLY A 17 11.43 -6.70 8.29
N PRO A 18 11.94 -7.59 9.16
CA PRO A 18 13.13 -7.32 9.95
C PRO A 18 14.36 -7.07 9.08
N ARG A 19 15.27 -6.24 9.59
CA ARG A 19 16.58 -6.06 8.98
C ARG A 19 17.33 -7.39 9.05
N ARG A 20 17.78 -7.85 7.89
CA ARG A 20 18.43 -9.14 7.79
C ARG A 20 19.79 -9.18 8.49
N VAL A 21 20.01 -10.25 9.26
CA VAL A 21 21.33 -10.54 9.88
C VAL A 21 22.13 -11.55 9.05
N ARG A 22 21.49 -12.58 8.43
CA ARG A 22 22.15 -13.61 7.58
C ARG A 22 21.21 -14.10 6.47
N GLY A 23 21.73 -14.64 5.34
CA GLY A 23 20.97 -15.34 4.28
C GLY A 23 20.84 -14.53 2.97
N LYS A 24 19.89 -14.83 2.06
CA LYS A 24 19.71 -14.22 0.72
C LYS A 24 19.29 -12.74 0.78
N ARG A 25 19.82 -11.89 -0.12
CA ARG A 25 19.51 -10.45 -0.24
C ARG A 25 18.41 -10.22 -1.29
N GLY A 26 17.69 -9.09 -1.19
CA GLY A 26 16.73 -8.65 -2.19
C GLY A 26 15.41 -9.39 -2.18
N ARG A 27 14.79 -9.52 -3.35
CA ARG A 27 13.48 -10.13 -3.57
C ARG A 27 13.37 -11.61 -3.13
N GLY A 28 14.50 -12.31 -2.94
CA GLY A 28 14.56 -13.70 -2.46
C GLY A 28 14.64 -13.86 -0.94
N ALA A 29 14.50 -12.81 -0.13
CA ALA A 29 14.51 -12.91 1.32
C ALA A 29 13.12 -13.36 1.84
N GLY A 30 12.93 -14.66 2.04
CA GLY A 30 11.64 -15.32 2.33
C GLY A 30 10.93 -14.94 3.64
N SER A 31 11.43 -13.95 4.40
CA SER A 31 10.80 -13.48 5.64
C SER A 31 10.11 -12.11 5.49
N LYS A 32 10.14 -11.48 4.31
CA LYS A 32 9.56 -10.17 4.11
C LYS A 32 8.13 -10.25 3.56
N THR A 33 7.28 -9.36 4.04
CA THR A 33 5.95 -9.12 3.46
C THR A 33 6.11 -8.19 2.26
N ILE A 34 5.57 -8.59 1.12
CA ILE A 34 5.58 -7.78 -0.09
C ILE A 34 4.26 -7.00 -0.13
N VAL A 35 4.36 -5.70 -0.31
CA VAL A 35 3.21 -4.83 -0.50
C VAL A 35 3.31 -4.19 -1.87
N PHE A 36 2.30 -4.41 -2.69
CA PHE A 36 2.12 -3.73 -3.96
C PHE A 36 1.30 -2.46 -3.75
N GLY A 37 1.69 -1.35 -4.35
CA GLY A 37 1.07 -0.05 -4.20
C GLY A 37 0.69 0.59 -5.53
N LEU A 38 -0.48 1.21 -5.54
CA LEU A 38 -1.01 2.04 -6.61
C LEU A 38 -1.17 3.45 -6.05
N PHE A 39 -0.37 4.40 -6.51
CA PHE A 39 -0.40 5.79 -6.05
C PHE A 39 -0.96 6.69 -7.14
N GLN A 40 -2.13 7.26 -6.89
CA GLN A 40 -2.73 8.27 -7.76
C GLN A 40 -2.11 9.65 -7.46
N ARG A 41 -1.54 10.32 -8.44
CA ARG A 41 -0.96 11.65 -8.26
C ARG A 41 -2.00 12.64 -7.77
N ALA A 42 -1.67 13.40 -6.72
CA ALA A 42 -2.57 14.31 -6.01
C ALA A 42 -3.86 13.65 -5.46
N GLY A 43 -3.90 12.32 -5.41
CA GLY A 43 -5.08 11.57 -5.01
C GLY A 43 -4.82 10.53 -3.93
N ARG A 44 -5.33 9.35 -4.18
CA ARG A 44 -5.39 8.22 -3.24
C ARG A 44 -4.23 7.25 -3.44
N VAL A 45 -4.00 6.48 -2.40
CA VAL A 45 -3.13 5.30 -2.41
C VAL A 45 -4.02 4.08 -2.21
N TYR A 46 -3.74 3.02 -2.95
CA TYR A 46 -4.27 1.68 -2.69
C TYR A 46 -3.10 0.72 -2.53
N THR A 47 -3.15 -0.14 -1.53
CA THR A 47 -2.10 -1.12 -1.30
C THR A 47 -2.67 -2.51 -1.09
N GLU A 48 -1.91 -3.52 -1.49
CA GLU A 48 -2.26 -4.93 -1.32
C GLU A 48 -1.05 -5.76 -0.93
N ILE A 49 -1.22 -6.70 0.01
CA ILE A 49 -0.19 -7.67 0.32
C ILE A 49 -0.24 -8.76 -0.74
N VAL A 50 0.90 -8.99 -1.40
CA VAL A 50 1.00 -9.96 -2.48
C VAL A 50 1.98 -11.09 -2.13
N PRO A 51 1.74 -12.31 -2.62
CA PRO A 51 2.64 -13.43 -2.39
C PRO A 51 3.97 -13.27 -3.13
N ASP A 52 3.92 -12.64 -4.30
CA ASP A 52 5.06 -12.40 -5.18
C ASP A 52 4.82 -11.20 -6.10
N CYS A 53 5.86 -10.80 -6.86
CA CYS A 53 5.80 -9.73 -7.85
C CYS A 53 5.78 -10.31 -9.28
N SER A 54 5.14 -11.46 -9.48
CA SER A 54 5.00 -12.06 -10.80
C SER A 54 4.00 -11.28 -11.66
N LYS A 55 4.16 -11.36 -12.97
CA LYS A 55 3.25 -10.72 -13.93
C LYS A 55 1.78 -11.08 -13.71
N PRO A 56 1.39 -12.37 -13.50
CA PRO A 56 -0.01 -12.71 -13.23
C PRO A 56 -0.57 -12.06 -11.97
N THR A 57 0.21 -12.05 -10.88
CA THR A 57 -0.20 -11.45 -9.60
C THR A 57 -0.46 -9.97 -9.73
N LEU A 58 0.52 -9.21 -10.28
CA LEU A 58 0.40 -7.76 -10.39
C LEU A 58 -0.68 -7.34 -11.40
N GLN A 59 -0.74 -7.98 -12.55
CA GLN A 59 -1.75 -7.67 -13.57
C GLN A 59 -3.17 -8.00 -13.13
N GLY A 60 -3.36 -9.01 -12.30
CA GLY A 60 -4.66 -9.33 -11.70
C GLY A 60 -5.20 -8.16 -10.86
N ILE A 61 -4.34 -7.55 -10.05
CA ILE A 61 -4.71 -6.39 -9.22
C ILE A 61 -4.92 -5.14 -10.09
N ILE A 62 -4.01 -4.89 -11.05
CA ILE A 62 -4.07 -3.74 -11.95
C ILE A 62 -5.41 -3.72 -12.68
N ARG A 63 -5.81 -4.82 -13.31
CA ARG A 63 -7.09 -4.94 -14.04
C ARG A 63 -8.32 -4.71 -13.18
N GLY A 64 -8.28 -5.06 -11.89
CA GLY A 64 -9.41 -4.90 -10.97
C GLY A 64 -9.48 -3.55 -10.28
N LYS A 65 -8.46 -2.68 -10.43
CA LYS A 65 -8.33 -1.44 -9.65
C LYS A 65 -8.05 -0.20 -10.47
N ILE A 66 -7.56 -0.34 -11.68
CA ILE A 66 -7.11 0.78 -12.52
C ILE A 66 -8.01 0.89 -13.75
N ASP A 67 -8.48 2.11 -14.01
CA ASP A 67 -9.15 2.46 -15.27
C ASP A 67 -8.18 2.22 -16.46
N PRO A 68 -8.57 1.48 -17.50
CA PRO A 68 -7.73 1.28 -18.68
C PRO A 68 -7.25 2.59 -19.36
N ALA A 69 -8.01 3.67 -19.25
CA ALA A 69 -7.63 4.98 -19.78
C ALA A 69 -6.60 5.72 -18.91
N ALA A 70 -6.21 5.17 -17.76
CA ALA A 70 -5.23 5.79 -16.86
C ALA A 70 -3.83 5.77 -17.46
N MET A 71 -3.03 6.79 -17.08
CA MET A 71 -1.60 6.83 -17.37
C MET A 71 -0.86 6.08 -16.25
N VAL A 72 -0.21 4.98 -16.59
CA VAL A 72 0.49 4.10 -15.64
C VAL A 72 1.99 4.32 -15.74
N ASN A 73 2.62 4.68 -14.62
CA ASN A 73 4.07 4.81 -14.49
C ASN A 73 4.61 3.68 -13.60
N THR A 74 5.61 2.93 -14.07
CA THR A 74 6.24 1.84 -13.32
C THR A 74 7.75 1.96 -13.40
N ASP A 75 8.47 1.22 -12.55
CA ASP A 75 9.89 0.95 -12.77
C ASP A 75 10.09 -0.02 -13.95
N GLY A 76 11.35 -0.33 -14.25
CA GLY A 76 11.72 -1.28 -15.33
C GLY A 76 11.52 -2.75 -14.98
N TRP A 77 10.79 -3.10 -13.92
CA TRP A 77 10.60 -4.48 -13.50
C TRP A 77 9.75 -5.30 -14.48
N ARG A 78 10.19 -6.52 -14.79
CA ARG A 78 9.52 -7.43 -15.74
C ARG A 78 8.08 -7.83 -15.35
N GLY A 79 7.70 -7.70 -14.08
CA GLY A 79 6.32 -7.92 -13.63
C GLY A 79 5.29 -7.01 -14.29
N TYR A 80 5.73 -5.87 -14.82
CA TYR A 80 4.91 -4.89 -15.53
C TYR A 80 4.93 -5.06 -17.05
N ASP A 81 5.66 -6.08 -17.58
CA ASP A 81 5.73 -6.31 -19.02
C ASP A 81 4.36 -6.69 -19.59
N GLY A 82 4.03 -6.12 -20.75
CA GLY A 82 2.79 -6.42 -21.46
C GLY A 82 1.54 -5.77 -20.87
N LEU A 83 1.65 -4.68 -20.10
CA LEU A 83 0.48 -3.91 -19.69
C LEU A 83 -0.26 -3.31 -20.89
N VAL A 84 0.47 -2.89 -21.92
CA VAL A 84 -0.11 -2.42 -23.19
C VAL A 84 -0.95 -3.53 -23.85
N ASP A 85 -0.46 -4.78 -23.82
CA ASP A 85 -1.16 -5.93 -24.43
C ASP A 85 -2.48 -6.26 -23.73
N VAL A 86 -2.69 -5.75 -22.52
CA VAL A 86 -3.90 -5.97 -21.71
C VAL A 86 -4.75 -4.70 -21.57
N GLY A 87 -4.52 -3.70 -22.44
CA GLY A 87 -5.39 -2.54 -22.59
C GLY A 87 -4.95 -1.26 -21.86
N TYR A 88 -3.70 -1.19 -21.38
CA TYR A 88 -3.15 0.03 -20.78
C TYR A 88 -2.20 0.73 -21.77
N ASP A 89 -2.77 1.44 -22.74
CA ASP A 89 -2.01 2.08 -23.84
C ASP A 89 -1.02 3.15 -23.37
N ARG A 90 -1.27 3.75 -22.20
CA ARG A 90 -0.44 4.81 -21.60
C ARG A 90 0.45 4.28 -20.48
N HIS A 91 1.23 3.24 -20.78
CA HIS A 91 2.22 2.69 -19.85
C HIS A 91 3.60 3.27 -20.09
N TYR A 92 4.17 3.94 -19.08
CA TYR A 92 5.50 4.56 -19.13
C TYR A 92 6.41 3.88 -18.11
N ARG A 93 7.62 3.53 -18.55
CA ARG A 93 8.66 2.97 -17.67
C ARG A 93 9.66 4.03 -17.29
N VAL A 94 9.88 4.17 -15.99
CA VAL A 94 10.91 5.04 -15.43
C VAL A 94 12.18 4.23 -15.19
N LEU A 95 13.21 4.47 -15.99
CA LEU A 95 14.52 3.81 -15.87
C LEU A 95 15.44 4.65 -14.98
N HIS A 96 15.64 4.22 -13.75
CA HIS A 96 16.53 4.92 -12.78
C HIS A 96 18.04 4.80 -13.10
N SER A 97 18.42 4.02 -14.12
CA SER A 97 19.83 3.71 -14.43
C SER A 97 20.52 4.68 -15.40
N ARG A 98 19.83 5.66 -15.93
CA ARG A 98 20.41 6.71 -16.74
C ARG A 98 20.03 8.05 -16.15
N ASP A 99 21.01 8.96 -15.97
CA ASP A 99 20.85 10.37 -15.60
C ASP A 99 20.04 11.19 -16.65
N GLU A 100 19.15 10.54 -17.36
CA GLU A 100 18.19 11.20 -18.21
C GLU A 100 17.13 11.83 -17.28
N TYR A 101 17.37 13.11 -16.98
CA TYR A 101 16.33 14.01 -16.46
C TYR A 101 15.11 13.85 -17.37
N VAL A 102 14.12 13.19 -16.82
CA VAL A 102 12.91 12.72 -17.48
C VAL A 102 12.26 13.86 -18.26
N GLN A 103 12.23 13.72 -19.56
CA GLN A 103 11.34 14.53 -20.39
C GLN A 103 9.89 14.17 -20.04
N GLY A 104 9.20 15.08 -19.34
CA GLY A 104 7.78 14.97 -19.13
C GLY A 104 7.36 14.39 -17.77
N ALA A 105 6.10 14.00 -17.67
CA ALA A 105 5.38 13.64 -16.45
C ALA A 105 5.68 12.24 -15.88
N ALA A 106 6.65 11.50 -16.40
CA ALA A 106 6.97 10.13 -15.95
C ALA A 106 7.98 10.16 -14.80
N HIS A 107 7.52 10.04 -13.55
CA HIS A 107 8.35 9.85 -12.36
C HIS A 107 7.59 9.06 -11.29
N SER A 108 8.32 8.40 -10.37
CA SER A 108 7.77 7.55 -9.29
C SER A 108 7.95 8.15 -7.90
N ASN A 109 8.24 9.46 -7.81
CA ASN A 109 8.58 10.12 -6.55
C ASN A 109 7.47 10.09 -5.49
N GLY A 110 6.21 10.01 -5.92
CA GLY A 110 5.06 9.97 -5.04
C GLY A 110 4.99 8.65 -4.26
N ILE A 111 5.04 7.54 -4.99
CA ILE A 111 4.98 6.21 -4.37
C ILE A 111 6.25 5.90 -3.55
N GLU A 112 7.42 6.35 -4.00
CA GLU A 112 8.67 6.22 -3.23
C GLU A 112 8.60 6.98 -1.89
N SER A 113 8.06 8.20 -1.92
CA SER A 113 7.82 8.98 -0.70
C SER A 113 6.83 8.28 0.22
N PHE A 114 5.75 7.73 -0.32
CA PHE A 114 4.79 6.94 0.45
C PHE A 114 5.49 5.76 1.16
N TRP A 115 6.32 4.99 0.46
CA TRP A 115 7.07 3.87 1.06
C TRP A 115 8.02 4.32 2.16
N ARG A 116 8.73 5.43 1.94
CA ARG A 116 9.64 5.99 2.96
C ARG A 116 8.91 6.33 4.25
N PHE A 117 7.79 7.01 4.16
CA PHE A 117 6.98 7.36 5.33
C PHE A 117 6.33 6.14 5.98
N ALA A 118 5.82 5.18 5.20
CA ALA A 118 5.26 3.92 5.70
C ALA A 118 6.31 3.14 6.52
N LYS A 119 7.52 3.00 5.98
CA LYS A 119 8.63 2.33 6.69
C LYS A 119 9.00 3.05 7.98
N GLY A 120 9.08 4.39 7.95
CA GLY A 120 9.37 5.20 9.14
C GLY A 120 8.32 5.00 10.23
N ARG A 121 7.04 5.03 9.87
CA ARG A 121 5.95 4.84 10.84
C ARG A 121 5.93 3.45 11.46
N LEU A 122 6.07 2.41 10.64
CA LEU A 122 6.12 1.03 11.15
C LEU A 122 7.36 0.76 12.00
N HIS A 123 8.48 1.42 11.72
CA HIS A 123 9.68 1.34 12.53
C HIS A 123 9.49 1.92 13.94
N GLN A 124 8.71 3.00 14.09
CA GLN A 124 8.38 3.60 15.38
C GLN A 124 7.59 2.66 16.29
N SER A 125 6.87 1.68 15.74
CA SER A 125 6.11 0.68 16.49
C SER A 125 6.98 -0.43 17.09
N ALA A 126 8.31 -0.31 17.07
CA ALA A 126 9.28 -1.27 17.63
C ALA A 126 9.11 -2.73 17.17
N GLY A 127 8.51 -2.91 16.00
CA GLY A 127 8.18 -4.19 15.40
C GLY A 127 6.68 -4.45 15.39
N VAL A 128 6.17 -4.75 14.21
CA VAL A 128 4.75 -5.09 13.99
C VAL A 128 4.66 -6.59 13.75
N PRO A 129 3.89 -7.33 14.58
CA PRO A 129 3.67 -8.75 14.37
C PRO A 129 3.07 -9.03 12.99
N LYS A 130 3.48 -10.12 12.35
CA LYS A 130 3.06 -10.45 10.99
C LYS A 130 1.54 -10.56 10.84
N HIS A 131 0.84 -11.05 11.85
CA HIS A 131 -0.62 -11.20 11.85
C HIS A 131 -1.40 -9.87 11.96
N THR A 132 -0.78 -8.81 12.52
CA THR A 132 -1.39 -7.47 12.61
C THR A 132 -0.85 -6.50 11.56
N PHE A 133 0.18 -6.91 10.78
CA PHE A 133 0.84 -6.05 9.81
C PHE A 133 -0.15 -5.39 8.83
N LEU A 134 -1.10 -6.17 8.30
CA LEU A 134 -2.11 -5.66 7.37
C LEU A 134 -2.93 -4.53 7.99
N LEU A 135 -3.35 -4.66 9.25
CA LEU A 135 -4.17 -3.66 9.94
C LEU A 135 -3.39 -2.35 10.13
N HIS A 136 -2.14 -2.42 10.61
CA HIS A 136 -1.27 -1.25 10.74
C HIS A 136 -0.99 -0.59 9.40
N PHE A 137 -0.82 -1.39 8.35
CA PHE A 137 -0.56 -0.86 7.02
C PHE A 137 -1.79 -0.17 6.43
N LYS A 138 -2.96 -0.75 6.59
CA LYS A 138 -4.24 -0.17 6.15
C LYS A 138 -4.63 1.07 6.96
N GLU A 139 -4.30 1.13 8.24
CA GLU A 139 -4.41 2.36 9.04
C GLU A 139 -3.55 3.49 8.44
N TYR A 140 -2.32 3.18 8.06
CA TYR A 140 -1.44 4.17 7.43
C TYR A 140 -1.97 4.63 6.07
N GLU A 141 -2.39 3.70 5.20
CA GLU A 141 -3.05 4.00 3.92
C GLU A 141 -4.26 4.92 4.12
N PHE A 142 -5.13 4.59 5.08
CA PHE A 142 -6.29 5.40 5.43
C PHE A 142 -5.90 6.83 5.81
N ARG A 143 -4.90 7.00 6.69
CA ARG A 143 -4.41 8.33 7.11
C ARG A 143 -3.86 9.14 5.94
N VAL A 144 -3.15 8.51 5.03
CA VAL A 144 -2.63 9.17 3.82
C VAL A 144 -3.77 9.60 2.91
N ASN A 145 -4.77 8.75 2.73
CA ASN A 145 -5.93 9.03 1.87
C ASN A 145 -6.82 10.15 2.41
N HIS A 146 -6.86 10.32 3.73
CA HIS A 146 -7.66 11.34 4.42
C HIS A 146 -6.81 12.45 5.06
N ARG A 147 -5.58 12.68 4.55
CA ARG A 147 -4.60 13.60 5.15
C ARG A 147 -5.04 15.07 5.20
N TYR A 148 -6.01 15.45 4.40
CA TYR A 148 -6.58 16.79 4.36
C TYR A 148 -7.92 16.90 5.09
N GLU A 149 -8.40 15.80 5.69
CA GLU A 149 -9.67 15.73 6.38
C GLU A 149 -9.47 15.77 7.91
N ASN A 150 -10.51 16.17 8.63
CA ASN A 150 -10.53 16.02 10.08
C ASN A 150 -10.82 14.58 10.45
N LEU A 151 -9.76 13.81 10.70
CA LEU A 151 -9.84 12.37 10.99
C LEU A 151 -10.74 12.04 12.20
N TYR A 152 -10.77 12.92 13.22
CA TYR A 152 -11.63 12.72 14.38
C TYR A 152 -13.12 12.74 13.99
N LYS A 153 -13.53 13.76 13.22
CA LYS A 153 -14.91 13.86 12.75
C LYS A 153 -15.27 12.73 11.79
N LEU A 154 -14.33 12.35 10.92
CA LEU A 154 -14.51 11.23 9.98
C LEU A 154 -14.74 9.92 10.73
N LEU A 155 -13.87 9.58 11.68
CA LEU A 155 -13.99 8.35 12.46
C LEU A 155 -15.26 8.31 13.30
N LEU A 156 -15.65 9.45 13.93
CA LEU A 156 -16.92 9.52 14.66
C LEU A 156 -18.14 9.26 13.75
N LYS A 157 -18.10 9.77 12.52
CA LYS A 157 -19.14 9.52 11.52
C LYS A 157 -19.21 8.02 11.16
N GLU A 158 -18.06 7.42 10.85
CA GLU A 158 -17.97 6.00 10.51
C GLU A 158 -18.46 5.10 11.65
N PHE A 159 -18.04 5.35 12.90
CA PHE A 159 -18.50 4.58 14.06
C PHE A 159 -20.00 4.72 14.35
N ARG A 160 -20.60 5.87 14.02
CA ARG A 160 -22.05 6.04 14.12
C ARG A 160 -22.81 5.28 13.05
N GLN A 161 -22.26 5.20 11.84
CA GLN A 161 -22.88 4.53 10.71
C GLN A 161 -22.65 3.02 10.72
N GLN A 162 -21.49 2.61 11.21
CA GLN A 162 -21.07 1.21 11.30
C GLN A 162 -20.48 0.96 12.69
N PRO A 163 -21.34 0.79 13.72
CA PRO A 163 -20.87 0.51 15.07
C PRO A 163 -20.09 -0.81 15.08
N ILE A 164 -18.97 -0.82 15.80
CA ILE A 164 -18.15 -2.02 15.95
C ILE A 164 -18.98 -3.06 16.70
N GLN A 165 -19.27 -4.18 16.03
CA GLN A 165 -19.91 -5.32 16.69
C GLN A 165 -18.85 -6.08 17.48
N ALA A 166 -19.07 -6.19 18.80
CA ALA A 166 -18.13 -6.83 19.73
C ALA A 166 -17.79 -8.28 19.30
N ASP A 167 -18.73 -8.96 18.67
CA ASP A 167 -18.61 -10.36 18.23
C ASP A 167 -17.61 -10.53 17.06
N LEU A 168 -17.29 -9.45 16.35
CA LEU A 168 -16.31 -9.45 15.26
C LEU A 168 -14.87 -9.15 15.73
N LEU A 169 -14.71 -8.79 17.01
CA LEU A 169 -13.37 -8.58 17.56
C LEU A 169 -12.71 -9.93 17.83
N PRO A 170 -11.47 -10.14 17.39
CA PRO A 170 -10.74 -11.37 17.69
C PRO A 170 -10.62 -11.52 19.21
N LYS A 171 -11.05 -12.67 19.74
CA LYS A 171 -11.12 -13.01 21.18
C LYS A 171 -9.87 -12.65 22.02
N PRO A 172 -8.62 -12.57 21.51
CA PRO A 172 -7.46 -12.19 22.34
C PRO A 172 -7.47 -10.76 22.87
N LEU A 173 -8.25 -9.85 22.30
CA LEU A 173 -8.33 -8.47 22.82
C LEU A 173 -9.12 -8.33 24.12
N PHE A 174 -9.95 -9.31 24.47
CA PHE A 174 -10.70 -9.33 25.73
C PHE A 174 -9.88 -9.81 26.94
N TYR A 175 -8.71 -10.46 26.72
CA TYR A 175 -7.88 -11.00 27.80
C TYR A 175 -6.81 -10.04 28.34
N LEU A 176 -6.70 -8.84 27.79
CA LEU A 176 -5.83 -7.80 28.36
C LEU A 176 -6.58 -7.00 29.43
N GLY A 177 -6.99 -7.68 30.51
CA GLY A 177 -7.14 -7.17 31.87
C GLY A 177 -7.71 -5.75 32.10
N LEU A 178 -8.62 -5.24 31.27
CA LEU A 178 -9.32 -3.97 31.52
C LEU A 178 -10.64 -4.17 32.30
N THR A 179 -10.65 -5.10 33.23
CA THR A 179 -11.80 -5.30 34.13
C THR A 179 -11.81 -4.34 35.36
N HIS A 180 -10.89 -3.39 35.44
CA HIS A 180 -10.84 -2.43 36.55
C HIS A 180 -10.70 -0.99 36.10
N LEU A 181 -11.73 -0.46 35.43
CA LEU A 181 -11.98 0.97 35.36
C LEU A 181 -13.49 1.20 35.45
N VAL A 182 -14.05 0.81 36.58
CA VAL A 182 -15.26 1.45 37.10
C VAL A 182 -14.76 2.66 37.88
N VAL A 183 -14.91 3.83 37.27
CA VAL A 183 -14.72 5.10 37.98
C VAL A 183 -16.04 5.43 38.69
N PRO A 184 -16.02 5.84 39.95
CA PRO A 184 -17.19 6.14 40.75
C PRO A 184 -18.01 7.32 40.24
#